data_5cf6f3bc9ba09465e2c1dcc7cc8d4e35
#
_entry.id   5cf6f3bc9ba09465e2c1dcc7cc8d4e35
#
_cell.length_a   1.000
_cell.length_b   1.000
_cell.length_c   1.000
_cell.angle_alpha   90.00
_cell.angle_beta   90.00
_cell.angle_gamma   90.00
#
_symmetry.space_group_name_H-M   'P 1'
#
loop_
_entity.id
_entity.type
_entity.pdbx_description
1 polymer ?
#
loop_
_entity_poly.entity_id
_entity_poly.type
_entity_poly.pdbx_seq_one_letter_code
_entity_poly.pdbx_strand_id
1 'polypeptide(L)'
;MATGGPDEQVSNRVLTVPNALSALRLVGVPVFLWAILSERDGLAIVLLMASGLTDYLDGKIARTYGLVSRVGQLLDPIADRLYIVSTLLGLAWREIIPWWLVAVLFAREAFMAVVVLIAKRHGWVGLPVHFAGKAATFNLLYAFPLLLLADGDGTLSRIAEPVGWAFAWWGTALYWVAGILYALQLRAIYAKVIAAQRRPGLQPHGAAMPSAAGPN
;
A
#
# COMPACT_ATOMS: atom_id res chain seq x y z
N MET A 1 -2.72 -14.50 38.30
CA MET A 1 -1.64 -13.83 37.55
C MET A 1 -2.16 -13.60 36.14
N ALA A 2 -2.55 -12.37 35.82
CA ALA A 2 -3.07 -11.98 34.51
C ALA A 2 -1.90 -11.73 33.59
N THR A 3 -1.71 -12.56 32.58
CA THR A 3 -0.79 -12.31 31.47
C THR A 3 -1.49 -11.39 30.48
N GLY A 4 -1.43 -10.08 30.74
CA GLY A 4 -1.76 -9.06 29.74
C GLY A 4 -0.74 -9.15 28.61
N GLY A 5 -1.19 -9.44 27.38
CA GLY A 5 -0.41 -9.23 26.19
C GLY A 5 -0.01 -7.75 26.10
N PRO A 6 1.07 -7.40 25.39
CA PRO A 6 1.45 -6.02 25.25
C PRO A 6 0.38 -5.29 24.43
N ASP A 7 -0.51 -4.57 25.13
CA ASP A 7 -1.33 -3.54 24.50
C ASP A 7 -0.36 -2.60 23.82
N GLU A 8 -0.35 -2.56 22.51
CA GLU A 8 0.32 -1.52 21.73
C GLU A 8 -0.29 -0.19 22.15
N GLN A 9 0.35 0.45 23.13
CA GLN A 9 -0.06 1.76 23.61
C GLN A 9 0.17 2.77 22.49
N VAL A 10 -0.86 2.96 21.66
CA VAL A 10 -0.85 3.99 20.63
C VAL A 10 -0.67 5.34 21.32
N SER A 11 0.52 5.89 21.21
CA SER A 11 0.89 7.15 21.86
C SER A 11 0.14 8.33 21.19
N ASN A 12 -0.43 9.20 22.02
CA ASN A 12 -0.97 10.48 21.56
C ASN A 12 0.14 11.55 21.33
N ARG A 13 1.41 11.17 21.40
CA ARG A 13 2.51 12.10 21.14
C ARG A 13 2.54 12.45 19.65
N VAL A 14 2.30 13.73 19.36
CA VAL A 14 2.32 14.28 18.00
C VAL A 14 3.76 14.40 17.47
N LEU A 15 4.70 14.79 18.34
CA LEU A 15 6.13 14.95 18.01
C LEU A 15 6.88 13.64 18.26
N THR A 16 6.91 12.78 17.27
CA THR A 16 7.75 11.58 17.23
C THR A 16 8.61 11.58 15.96
N VAL A 17 9.77 10.89 16.00
CA VAL A 17 10.63 10.80 14.81
C VAL A 17 9.90 10.25 13.59
N PRO A 18 9.08 9.18 13.68
CA PRO A 18 8.27 8.72 12.54
C PRO A 18 7.35 9.83 12.00
N ASN A 19 6.60 10.52 12.86
CA ASN A 19 5.69 11.59 12.41
C ASN A 19 6.42 12.75 11.73
N ALA A 20 7.63 13.09 12.19
CA ALA A 20 8.43 14.12 11.55
C ALA A 20 8.89 13.69 10.15
N LEU A 21 9.24 12.41 9.95
CA LEU A 21 9.59 11.85 8.65
C LEU A 21 8.38 11.84 7.69
N SER A 22 7.21 11.45 8.18
CA SER A 22 5.97 11.49 7.38
C SER A 22 5.58 12.93 7.00
N ALA A 23 5.72 13.89 7.93
CA ALA A 23 5.48 15.31 7.65
C ALA A 23 6.50 15.87 6.64
N LEU A 24 7.78 15.51 6.77
CA LEU A 24 8.82 15.88 5.81
C LEU A 24 8.52 15.33 4.42
N ARG A 25 8.05 14.10 4.32
CA ARG A 25 7.62 13.48 3.07
C ARG A 25 6.45 14.26 2.46
N LEU A 26 5.45 14.63 3.26
CA LEU A 26 4.32 15.42 2.77
C LEU A 26 4.76 16.79 2.20
N VAL A 27 5.71 17.46 2.85
CA VAL A 27 6.34 18.70 2.33
C VAL A 27 7.19 18.40 1.09
N GLY A 28 7.77 17.22 1.00
CA GLY A 28 8.54 16.77 -0.17
C GLY A 28 7.70 16.60 -1.44
N VAL A 29 6.40 16.32 -1.33
CA VAL A 29 5.52 16.14 -2.51
C VAL A 29 5.51 17.34 -3.45
N PRO A 30 5.23 18.59 -3.00
CA PRO A 30 5.26 19.74 -3.88
C PRO A 30 6.65 20.04 -4.44
N VAL A 31 7.72 19.78 -3.68
CA VAL A 31 9.11 19.95 -4.15
C VAL A 31 9.42 18.92 -5.24
N PHE A 32 8.98 17.69 -5.07
CA PHE A 32 9.10 16.62 -6.05
C PHE A 32 8.32 16.93 -7.34
N LEU A 33 7.08 17.39 -7.21
CA LEU A 33 6.26 17.79 -8.36
C LEU A 33 6.88 18.96 -9.12
N TRP A 34 7.39 19.96 -8.40
CA TRP A 34 8.14 21.06 -9.00
C TRP A 34 9.40 20.56 -9.74
N ALA A 35 10.15 19.63 -9.14
CA ALA A 35 11.36 19.08 -9.77
C ALA A 35 11.03 18.33 -11.07
N ILE A 36 9.99 17.49 -11.09
CA ILE A 36 9.52 16.81 -12.30
C ILE A 36 9.09 17.83 -13.37
N LEU A 37 8.24 18.79 -13.03
CA LEU A 37 7.71 19.76 -14.00
C LEU A 37 8.78 20.75 -14.51
N SER A 38 9.87 20.91 -13.75
CA SER A 38 11.02 21.74 -14.14
C SER A 38 12.14 20.93 -14.83
N GLU A 39 11.87 19.69 -15.23
CA GLU A 39 12.83 18.80 -15.92
C GLU A 39 14.14 18.55 -15.14
N ARG A 40 14.06 18.66 -13.80
CA ARG A 40 15.18 18.36 -12.89
C ARG A 40 15.18 16.88 -12.49
N ASP A 41 15.36 16.01 -13.46
CA ASP A 41 15.16 14.55 -13.28
C ASP A 41 16.05 13.94 -12.22
N GLY A 42 17.32 14.34 -12.15
CA GLY A 42 18.21 13.87 -11.10
C GLY A 42 17.70 14.21 -9.69
N LEU A 43 17.18 15.42 -9.49
CA LEU A 43 16.59 15.83 -8.22
C LEU A 43 15.28 15.07 -7.93
N ALA A 44 14.43 14.91 -8.95
CA ALA A 44 13.18 14.17 -8.81
C ALA A 44 13.42 12.70 -8.45
N ILE A 45 14.40 12.04 -9.09
CA ILE A 45 14.80 10.66 -8.76
C ILE A 45 15.30 10.57 -7.31
N VAL A 46 16.19 11.48 -6.90
CA VAL A 46 16.72 11.50 -5.51
C VAL A 46 15.59 11.68 -4.50
N LEU A 47 14.65 12.60 -4.75
CA LEU A 47 13.50 12.83 -3.87
C LEU A 47 12.58 11.61 -3.79
N LEU A 48 12.33 10.94 -4.93
CA LEU A 48 11.50 9.73 -4.99
C LEU A 48 12.15 8.58 -4.22
N MET A 49 13.44 8.36 -4.42
CA MET A 49 14.18 7.33 -3.69
C MET A 49 14.29 7.64 -2.19
N ALA A 50 14.54 8.91 -1.83
CA ALA A 50 14.58 9.35 -0.43
C ALA A 50 13.22 9.17 0.25
N SER A 51 12.12 9.46 -0.46
CA SER A 51 10.76 9.23 0.05
C SER A 51 10.52 7.74 0.36
N GLY A 52 10.86 6.84 -0.55
CA GLY A 52 10.70 5.40 -0.33
C GLY A 52 11.60 4.86 0.79
N LEU A 53 12.84 5.38 0.91
CA LEU A 53 13.76 4.98 1.98
C LEU A 53 13.28 5.49 3.35
N THR A 54 12.80 6.73 3.43
CA THR A 54 12.28 7.28 4.69
C THR A 54 11.02 6.56 5.14
N ASP A 55 10.13 6.16 4.23
CA ASP A 55 8.96 5.33 4.52
C ASP A 55 9.34 3.96 5.13
N TYR A 56 10.35 3.32 4.54
CA TYR A 56 10.86 2.06 5.11
C TYR A 56 11.46 2.26 6.50
N LEU A 57 12.21 3.35 6.70
CA LEU A 57 12.89 3.64 7.96
C LEU A 57 11.90 4.02 9.08
N ASP A 58 10.92 4.90 8.80
CA ASP A 58 9.94 5.32 9.80
C ASP A 58 9.06 4.16 10.26
N GLY A 59 8.61 3.31 9.31
CA GLY A 59 7.89 2.09 9.64
C GLY A 59 8.71 1.09 10.45
N LYS A 60 10.01 0.97 10.19
CA LYS A 60 10.92 0.11 10.97
C LYS A 60 11.15 0.69 12.36
N ILE A 61 11.43 1.98 12.47
CA ILE A 61 11.66 2.69 13.74
C ILE A 61 10.40 2.61 14.60
N ALA A 62 9.23 2.93 14.04
CA ALA A 62 7.96 2.89 14.77
C ALA A 62 7.69 1.52 15.39
N ARG A 63 7.92 0.43 14.62
CA ARG A 63 7.73 -0.95 15.11
C ARG A 63 8.79 -1.37 16.13
N THR A 64 10.06 -0.99 15.92
CA THR A 64 11.15 -1.42 16.81
C THR A 64 11.11 -0.72 18.18
N TYR A 65 10.72 0.55 18.20
CA TYR A 65 10.71 1.36 19.42
C TYR A 65 9.32 1.59 20.00
N GLY A 66 8.27 1.00 19.45
CA GLY A 66 6.89 1.18 19.94
C GLY A 66 6.38 2.62 19.83
N LEU A 67 6.93 3.41 18.89
CA LEU A 67 6.59 4.82 18.67
C LEU A 67 5.43 5.01 17.70
N VAL A 68 4.49 4.11 17.73
CA VAL A 68 3.28 4.17 16.87
C VAL A 68 2.35 5.26 17.39
N SER A 69 2.07 6.26 16.56
CA SER A 69 1.17 7.38 16.91
C SER A 69 -0.08 7.38 16.01
N ARG A 70 -1.20 7.91 16.52
CA ARG A 70 -2.43 8.06 15.73
C ARG A 70 -2.24 9.01 14.55
N VAL A 71 -1.44 10.04 14.73
CA VAL A 71 -1.16 11.04 13.68
C VAL A 71 -0.33 10.42 12.55
N GLY A 72 0.73 9.64 12.89
CA GLY A 72 1.55 8.92 11.91
C GLY A 72 0.72 7.92 11.10
N GLN A 73 -0.09 7.11 11.76
CA GLN A 73 -0.98 6.15 11.09
C GLN A 73 -1.92 6.79 10.05
N LEU A 74 -2.22 8.09 10.17
CA LEU A 74 -3.01 8.83 9.21
C LEU A 74 -2.15 9.52 8.16
N LEU A 75 -1.01 10.13 8.56
CA LEU A 75 -0.13 10.89 7.68
C LEU A 75 0.58 9.98 6.66
N ASP A 76 1.06 8.80 7.09
CA ASP A 76 1.80 7.88 6.21
C ASP A 76 1.00 7.48 4.96
N PRO A 77 -0.23 6.93 5.08
CA PRO A 77 -1.01 6.57 3.89
C PRO A 77 -1.38 7.76 3.01
N ILE A 78 -1.52 8.97 3.59
CA ILE A 78 -1.83 10.18 2.82
C ILE A 78 -0.60 10.61 2.03
N ALA A 79 0.57 10.69 2.68
CA ALA A 79 1.82 11.09 2.03
C ALA A 79 2.17 10.13 0.89
N ASP A 80 2.09 8.82 1.11
CA ASP A 80 2.37 7.80 0.09
C ASP A 80 1.46 7.94 -1.11
N ARG A 81 0.16 8.12 -0.90
CA ARG A 81 -0.79 8.30 -2.00
C ARG A 81 -0.54 9.58 -2.78
N LEU A 82 -0.20 10.67 -2.10
CA LEU A 82 0.14 11.94 -2.75
C LEU A 82 1.43 11.81 -3.58
N TYR A 83 2.44 11.08 -3.11
CA TYR A 83 3.64 10.80 -3.90
C TYR A 83 3.32 10.00 -5.16
N ILE A 84 2.55 8.92 -5.04
CA ILE A 84 2.14 8.09 -6.19
C ILE A 84 1.36 8.93 -7.20
N VAL A 85 0.37 9.70 -6.75
CA VAL A 85 -0.44 10.57 -7.61
C VAL A 85 0.44 11.61 -8.31
N SER A 86 1.30 12.30 -7.56
CA SER A 86 2.22 13.32 -8.10
C SER A 86 3.19 12.72 -9.12
N THR A 87 3.72 11.52 -8.86
CA THR A 87 4.60 10.81 -9.78
C THR A 87 3.88 10.48 -11.08
N LEU A 88 2.72 9.85 -11.01
CA LEU A 88 1.94 9.47 -12.19
C LEU A 88 1.52 10.67 -13.02
N LEU A 89 1.00 11.71 -12.37
CA LEU A 89 0.57 12.92 -13.06
C LEU A 89 1.76 13.70 -13.64
N GLY A 90 2.87 13.81 -12.92
CA GLY A 90 4.08 14.48 -13.39
C GLY A 90 4.70 13.77 -14.60
N LEU A 91 4.83 12.44 -14.56
CA LEU A 91 5.35 11.66 -15.69
C LEU A 91 4.41 11.72 -16.90
N ALA A 92 3.10 11.67 -16.69
CA ALA A 92 2.13 11.76 -17.78
C ALA A 92 2.06 13.17 -18.38
N TRP A 93 2.21 14.21 -17.56
CA TRP A 93 2.27 15.60 -18.04
C TRP A 93 3.49 15.85 -18.96
N ARG A 94 4.61 15.21 -18.65
CA ARG A 94 5.83 15.25 -19.47
C ARG A 94 5.83 14.23 -20.62
N GLU A 95 4.72 13.53 -20.84
CA GLU A 95 4.59 12.50 -21.89
C GLU A 95 5.56 11.31 -21.75
N ILE A 96 6.23 11.17 -20.59
CA ILE A 96 7.12 10.03 -20.28
C ILE A 96 6.32 8.73 -20.18
N ILE A 97 5.10 8.81 -19.62
CA ILE A 97 4.13 7.71 -19.62
C ILE A 97 2.82 8.16 -20.26
N PRO A 98 2.13 7.29 -20.98
CA PRO A 98 0.85 7.62 -21.60
C PRO A 98 -0.26 7.74 -20.56
N TRP A 99 -1.21 8.63 -20.78
CA TRP A 99 -2.37 8.85 -19.90
C TRP A 99 -3.23 7.61 -19.68
N TRP A 100 -3.28 6.69 -20.62
CA TRP A 100 -4.02 5.44 -20.44
C TRP A 100 -3.43 4.58 -19.32
N LEU A 101 -2.09 4.57 -19.12
CA LEU A 101 -1.45 3.84 -18.03
C LEU A 101 -1.86 4.42 -16.67
N VAL A 102 -1.87 5.75 -16.57
CA VAL A 102 -2.38 6.46 -15.38
C VAL A 102 -3.82 6.07 -15.10
N ALA A 103 -4.67 6.09 -16.12
CA ALA A 103 -6.09 5.71 -16.00
C ALA A 103 -6.25 4.26 -15.53
N VAL A 104 -5.44 3.31 -16.04
CA VAL A 104 -5.47 1.89 -15.65
C VAL A 104 -5.05 1.72 -14.19
N LEU A 105 -4.04 2.44 -13.72
CA LEU A 105 -3.59 2.38 -12.33
C LEU A 105 -4.62 2.98 -11.38
N PHE A 106 -5.21 4.14 -11.71
CA PHE A 106 -6.29 4.72 -10.91
C PHE A 106 -7.58 3.89 -10.93
N ALA A 107 -7.93 3.30 -12.07
CA ALA A 107 -9.07 2.38 -12.16
C ALA A 107 -8.91 1.19 -11.21
N ARG A 108 -7.69 0.67 -11.09
CA ARG A 108 -7.39 -0.41 -10.14
C ARG A 108 -7.54 0.07 -8.68
N GLU A 109 -7.07 1.27 -8.33
CA GLU A 109 -7.25 1.82 -6.99
C GLU A 109 -8.74 1.98 -6.65
N ALA A 110 -9.52 2.54 -7.57
CA ALA A 110 -10.96 2.67 -7.43
C ALA A 110 -11.65 1.30 -7.26
N PHE A 111 -11.26 0.32 -8.09
CA PHE A 111 -11.76 -1.05 -7.99
C PHE A 111 -11.49 -1.64 -6.60
N MET A 112 -10.26 -1.53 -6.09
CA MET A 112 -9.91 -2.04 -4.77
C MET A 112 -10.62 -1.30 -3.64
N ALA A 113 -10.80 0.01 -3.76
CA ALA A 113 -11.57 0.79 -2.79
C ALA A 113 -13.01 0.28 -2.68
N VAL A 114 -13.66 -0.01 -3.81
CA VAL A 114 -15.00 -0.59 -3.85
C VAL A 114 -15.03 -1.98 -3.21
N VAL A 115 -14.07 -2.86 -3.56
CA VAL A 115 -13.98 -4.21 -3.00
C VAL A 115 -13.80 -4.17 -1.49
N VAL A 116 -12.90 -3.32 -0.99
CA VAL A 116 -12.65 -3.13 0.46
C VAL A 116 -13.89 -2.55 1.16
N LEU A 117 -14.58 -1.58 0.53
CA LEU A 117 -15.79 -1.00 1.09
C LEU A 117 -16.91 -2.05 1.23
N ILE A 118 -17.09 -2.90 0.21
CA ILE A 118 -18.04 -4.02 0.27
C ILE A 118 -17.65 -4.98 1.41
N ALA A 119 -16.37 -5.36 1.53
CA ALA A 119 -15.89 -6.23 2.60
C ALA A 119 -16.19 -5.65 3.99
N LYS A 120 -15.88 -4.36 4.20
CA LYS A 120 -16.15 -3.66 5.47
C LYS A 120 -17.63 -3.61 5.82
N ARG A 121 -18.53 -3.36 4.84
CA ARG A 121 -19.98 -3.36 5.06
C ARG A 121 -20.53 -4.70 5.54
N HIS A 122 -19.85 -5.79 5.20
CA HIS A 122 -20.21 -7.15 5.65
C HIS A 122 -19.47 -7.58 6.92
N GLY A 123 -18.78 -6.66 7.61
CA GLY A 123 -18.05 -6.93 8.86
C GLY A 123 -16.75 -7.73 8.67
N TRP A 124 -16.25 -7.84 7.45
CA TRP A 124 -15.04 -8.60 7.14
C TRP A 124 -13.82 -7.69 7.15
N VAL A 125 -12.99 -7.88 8.17
CA VAL A 125 -11.76 -7.11 8.37
C VAL A 125 -10.57 -8.07 8.28
N GLY A 126 -9.54 -7.71 7.50
CA GLY A 126 -8.25 -8.41 7.54
C GLY A 126 -8.11 -9.61 6.62
N LEU A 127 -8.62 -9.55 5.38
CA LEU A 127 -8.26 -10.54 4.36
C LEU A 127 -6.73 -10.52 4.10
N PRO A 128 -6.08 -11.70 4.03
CA PRO A 128 -4.64 -11.78 3.83
C PRO A 128 -4.24 -11.15 2.48
N VAL A 129 -3.24 -10.27 2.53
CA VAL A 129 -2.68 -9.63 1.33
C VAL A 129 -1.92 -10.67 0.52
N HIS A 130 -2.25 -10.85 -0.76
CA HIS A 130 -1.52 -11.73 -1.65
C HIS A 130 -0.09 -11.24 -1.89
N PHE A 131 0.84 -12.18 -2.00
CA PHE A 131 2.23 -11.89 -2.38
C PHE A 131 2.31 -11.12 -3.71
N ALA A 132 1.41 -11.40 -4.65
CA ALA A 132 1.32 -10.69 -5.93
C ALA A 132 1.15 -9.16 -5.75
N GLY A 133 0.40 -8.71 -4.74
CA GLY A 133 0.26 -7.28 -4.44
C GLY A 133 1.57 -6.62 -4.01
N LYS A 134 2.37 -7.32 -3.19
CA LYS A 134 3.70 -6.84 -2.77
C LYS A 134 4.66 -6.78 -3.96
N ALA A 135 4.67 -7.83 -4.80
CA ALA A 135 5.48 -7.87 -6.02
C ALA A 135 5.09 -6.75 -7.00
N ALA A 136 3.79 -6.47 -7.16
CA ALA A 136 3.30 -5.38 -8.00
C ALA A 136 3.81 -4.01 -7.54
N THR A 137 3.66 -3.72 -6.23
CA THR A 137 4.15 -2.46 -5.66
C THR A 137 5.65 -2.32 -5.81
N PHE A 138 6.41 -3.40 -5.60
CA PHE A 138 7.85 -3.42 -5.81
C PHE A 138 8.22 -3.10 -7.27
N ASN A 139 7.57 -3.72 -8.25
CA ASN A 139 7.81 -3.44 -9.66
C ASN A 139 7.53 -1.97 -10.00
N LEU A 140 6.39 -1.42 -9.56
CA LEU A 140 6.04 -0.02 -9.84
C LEU A 140 6.98 0.97 -9.15
N LEU A 141 7.49 0.63 -7.95
CA LEU A 141 8.47 1.45 -7.23
C LEU A 141 9.76 1.65 -8.03
N TYR A 142 10.21 0.64 -8.78
CA TYR A 142 11.39 0.73 -9.64
C TYR A 142 11.06 1.25 -11.04
N ALA A 143 9.85 1.00 -11.56
CA ALA A 143 9.45 1.45 -12.88
C ALA A 143 9.56 2.97 -13.05
N PHE A 144 9.00 3.73 -12.12
CA PHE A 144 8.90 5.19 -12.28
C PHE A 144 10.24 5.93 -12.22
N PRO A 145 11.17 5.63 -11.28
CA PRO A 145 12.51 6.20 -11.34
C PRO A 145 13.29 5.83 -12.61
N LEU A 146 13.12 4.60 -13.10
CA LEU A 146 13.77 4.15 -14.33
C LEU A 146 13.22 4.86 -15.57
N LEU A 147 11.89 5.05 -15.64
CA LEU A 147 11.25 5.78 -16.73
C LEU A 147 11.64 7.26 -16.71
N LEU A 148 11.76 7.85 -15.52
CA LEU A 148 12.26 9.23 -15.39
C LEU A 148 13.74 9.34 -15.80
N LEU A 149 14.56 8.33 -15.48
CA LEU A 149 15.95 8.25 -15.91
C LEU A 149 16.08 8.05 -17.44
N ALA A 150 15.08 7.40 -18.04
CA ALA A 150 15.01 7.13 -19.47
C ALA A 150 14.80 8.39 -20.32
N ASP A 151 14.22 9.45 -19.74
CA ASP A 151 13.96 10.73 -20.42
C ASP A 151 15.24 11.56 -20.64
N GLY A 152 16.37 11.17 -20.06
CA GLY A 152 17.66 11.82 -20.26
C GLY A 152 18.40 11.34 -21.51
N ASP A 153 19.48 12.05 -21.84
CA ASP A 153 20.37 11.72 -22.95
C ASP A 153 21.55 10.87 -22.47
N GLY A 154 21.72 9.67 -23.01
CA GLY A 154 22.91 8.88 -22.73
C GLY A 154 22.73 7.37 -22.75
N THR A 155 23.83 6.65 -22.51
CA THR A 155 23.82 5.18 -22.49
C THR A 155 22.96 4.63 -21.37
N LEU A 156 22.96 5.30 -20.21
CA LEU A 156 22.18 4.89 -19.06
C LEU A 156 20.67 5.00 -19.35
N SER A 157 20.24 6.07 -19.98
CA SER A 157 18.84 6.30 -20.36
C SER A 157 18.34 5.24 -21.35
N ARG A 158 19.18 4.87 -22.34
CA ARG A 158 18.84 3.80 -23.31
C ARG A 158 18.65 2.44 -22.67
N ILE A 159 19.33 2.16 -21.55
CA ILE A 159 19.15 0.91 -20.78
C ILE A 159 17.95 1.06 -19.85
N ALA A 160 17.76 2.23 -19.24
CA ALA A 160 16.68 2.48 -18.30
C ALA A 160 15.29 2.40 -18.95
N GLU A 161 15.16 2.80 -20.22
CA GLU A 161 13.91 2.80 -20.95
C GLU A 161 13.26 1.41 -21.05
N PRO A 162 13.88 0.40 -21.69
CA PRO A 162 13.27 -0.93 -21.82
C PRO A 162 13.09 -1.61 -20.46
N VAL A 163 13.99 -1.39 -19.51
CA VAL A 163 13.90 -1.96 -18.16
C VAL A 163 12.75 -1.31 -17.39
N GLY A 164 12.64 0.01 -17.44
CA GLY A 164 11.54 0.76 -16.81
C GLY A 164 10.17 0.34 -17.34
N TRP A 165 10.04 0.20 -18.66
CA TRP A 165 8.81 -0.30 -19.28
C TRP A 165 8.52 -1.76 -18.90
N ALA A 166 9.52 -2.64 -18.84
CA ALA A 166 9.32 -4.00 -18.38
C ALA A 166 8.76 -4.05 -16.95
N PHE A 167 9.34 -3.27 -16.04
CA PHE A 167 8.82 -3.13 -14.67
C PHE A 167 7.42 -2.53 -14.62
N ALA A 168 7.12 -1.53 -15.45
CA ALA A 168 5.80 -0.91 -15.51
C ALA A 168 4.72 -1.89 -15.98
N TRP A 169 4.98 -2.65 -17.04
CA TRP A 169 4.06 -3.66 -17.55
C TRP A 169 3.83 -4.80 -16.56
N TRP A 170 4.89 -5.40 -16.03
CA TRP A 170 4.79 -6.46 -15.04
C TRP A 170 4.14 -5.97 -13.75
N GLY A 171 4.52 -4.78 -13.29
CA GLY A 171 3.92 -4.16 -12.12
C GLY A 171 2.42 -3.94 -12.28
N THR A 172 2.00 -3.37 -13.39
CA THR A 172 0.58 -3.15 -13.71
C THR A 172 -0.20 -4.45 -13.83
N ALA A 173 0.34 -5.45 -14.53
CA ALA A 173 -0.30 -6.76 -14.66
C ALA A 173 -0.48 -7.45 -13.30
N LEU A 174 0.58 -7.55 -12.50
CA LEU A 174 0.54 -8.13 -11.15
C LEU A 174 -0.41 -7.36 -10.23
N TYR A 175 -0.50 -6.04 -10.40
CA TYR A 175 -1.38 -5.18 -9.62
C TYR A 175 -2.84 -5.49 -9.85
N TRP A 176 -3.24 -5.73 -11.12
CA TRP A 176 -4.58 -6.17 -11.47
C TRP A 176 -4.85 -7.62 -11.07
N VAL A 177 -3.90 -8.53 -11.28
CA VAL A 177 -4.01 -9.93 -10.84
C VAL A 177 -4.26 -10.00 -9.34
N ALA A 178 -3.49 -9.28 -8.54
CA ALA A 178 -3.69 -9.23 -7.09
C ALA A 178 -5.07 -8.68 -6.72
N GLY A 179 -5.55 -7.64 -7.39
CA GLY A 179 -6.88 -7.07 -7.17
C GLY A 179 -8.01 -8.04 -7.49
N ILE A 180 -7.91 -8.74 -8.61
CA ILE A 180 -8.88 -9.75 -9.04
C ILE A 180 -8.89 -10.94 -8.06
N LEU A 181 -7.72 -11.44 -7.67
CA LEU A 181 -7.61 -12.52 -6.70
C LEU A 181 -8.24 -12.14 -5.36
N TYR A 182 -8.06 -10.90 -4.90
CA TYR A 182 -8.68 -10.40 -3.69
C TYR A 182 -10.21 -10.37 -3.81
N ALA A 183 -10.74 -9.90 -4.94
CA ALA A 183 -12.19 -9.88 -5.20
C ALA A 183 -12.78 -11.29 -5.28
N LEU A 184 -12.07 -12.25 -5.91
CA LEU A 184 -12.49 -13.65 -5.98
C LEU A 184 -12.50 -14.31 -4.60
N GLN A 185 -11.51 -14.05 -3.76
CA GLN A 185 -11.50 -14.53 -2.37
C GLN A 185 -12.69 -13.99 -1.58
N LEU A 186 -12.97 -12.69 -1.69
CA LEU A 186 -14.11 -12.06 -1.03
C LEU A 186 -15.40 -12.74 -1.46
N ARG A 187 -15.58 -12.95 -2.77
CA ARG A 187 -16.75 -13.65 -3.34
C ARG A 187 -16.89 -15.08 -2.80
N ALA A 188 -15.77 -15.82 -2.71
CA ALA A 188 -15.76 -17.18 -2.19
C ALA A 188 -16.16 -17.27 -0.72
N ILE A 189 -15.67 -16.34 0.11
CA ILE A 189 -16.06 -16.24 1.53
C ILE A 189 -17.55 -15.91 1.66
N TYR A 190 -18.04 -14.94 0.86
CA TYR A 190 -19.45 -14.56 0.85
C TYR A 190 -20.35 -15.74 0.49
N ALA A 191 -20.01 -16.52 -0.54
CA ALA A 191 -20.74 -17.69 -0.94
C ALA A 191 -20.82 -18.77 0.18
N LYS A 192 -19.71 -19.00 0.90
CA LYS A 192 -19.66 -19.92 2.03
C LYS A 192 -20.55 -19.48 3.19
N VAL A 193 -20.54 -18.18 3.53
CA VAL A 193 -21.38 -17.62 4.61
C VAL A 193 -22.86 -17.77 4.29
N ILE A 194 -23.27 -17.45 3.06
CA ILE A 194 -24.66 -17.62 2.63
C ILE A 194 -25.06 -19.11 2.64
N ALA A 195 -24.20 -20.01 2.16
CA ALA A 195 -24.47 -21.44 2.16
C ALA A 195 -24.63 -21.99 3.59
N ALA A 196 -23.84 -21.51 4.55
CA ALA A 196 -23.96 -21.87 5.96
C ALA A 196 -25.28 -21.36 6.59
N GLN A 197 -25.70 -20.14 6.26
CA GLN A 197 -26.98 -19.59 6.75
C GLN A 197 -28.22 -20.31 6.17
N ARG A 198 -28.10 -20.89 4.97
CA ARG A 198 -29.19 -21.68 4.34
C ARG A 198 -29.32 -23.09 4.85
N ARG A 199 -28.40 -23.57 5.74
CA ARG A 199 -28.47 -24.89 6.39
C ARG A 199 -28.75 -24.78 7.89
N PRO A 200 -29.99 -24.48 8.37
CA PRO A 200 -30.31 -24.25 9.76
C PRO A 200 -30.40 -25.54 10.58
N GLY A 201 -29.70 -26.62 10.21
CA GLY A 201 -29.81 -27.92 10.85
C GLY A 201 -28.52 -28.60 11.32
N LEU A 202 -27.35 -28.00 11.11
CA LEU A 202 -26.08 -28.51 11.63
C LEU A 202 -25.48 -27.55 12.66
N GLN A 203 -26.12 -27.48 13.82
CA GLN A 203 -25.38 -27.05 15.03
C GLN A 203 -24.29 -28.10 15.27
N PRO A 204 -23.04 -27.74 15.52
CA PRO A 204 -22.05 -28.67 16.02
C PRO A 204 -22.49 -29.08 17.41
N HIS A 205 -23.12 -30.26 17.51
CA HIS A 205 -23.31 -30.98 18.78
C HIS A 205 -21.90 -31.27 19.31
N GLY A 206 -21.54 -30.70 20.45
CA GLY A 206 -20.39 -31.12 21.23
C GLY A 206 -19.20 -30.17 21.33
N ALA A 207 -19.43 -28.90 21.66
CA ALA A 207 -18.46 -28.20 22.49
C ALA A 207 -19.10 -27.97 23.86
N ALA A 208 -19.24 -29.08 24.63
CA ALA A 208 -19.49 -28.97 26.04
C ALA A 208 -18.31 -28.21 26.65
N MET A 209 -18.56 -27.03 27.18
CA MET A 209 -17.62 -26.34 28.06
C MET A 209 -17.31 -27.32 29.23
N PRO A 210 -16.03 -27.53 29.56
CA PRO A 210 -15.71 -28.27 30.78
C PRO A 210 -16.25 -27.46 31.96
N SER A 211 -17.17 -28.11 32.70
CA SER A 211 -17.69 -27.65 33.98
C SER A 211 -16.52 -27.30 34.90
N ALA A 212 -16.45 -26.04 35.33
CA ALA A 212 -15.59 -25.64 36.43
C ALA A 212 -16.10 -26.28 37.71
N ALA A 213 -15.67 -27.51 37.96
CA ALA A 213 -15.75 -28.09 39.29
C ALA A 213 -14.63 -27.50 40.11
N GLY A 214 -14.98 -26.64 41.08
CA GLY A 214 -14.06 -26.14 42.09
C GLY A 214 -13.59 -27.25 43.02
N PRO A 215 -12.35 -27.17 43.53
CA PRO A 215 -11.89 -28.07 44.57
C PRO A 215 -12.45 -27.65 45.94
N ASN A 216 -12.92 -28.68 46.70
CA ASN A 216 -13.09 -28.61 48.14
C ASN A 216 -11.74 -28.35 48.85
#